data_02d960407ce36769975690f0cec99f95
#
_entry.id   02d960407ce36769975690f0cec99f95
#
_cell.length_a   1.000
_cell.length_b   1.000
_cell.length_c   1.000
_cell.angle_alpha   90.00
_cell.angle_beta   90.00
_cell.angle_gamma   90.00
#
_symmetry.space_group_name_H-M   'P 1'
#
loop_
_entity.id
_entity.type
_entity.pdbx_description
1 polymer ?
#
loop_
_entity_poly.entity_id
_entity_poly.type
_entity_poly.pdbx_seq_one_letter_code
_entity_poly.pdbx_strand_id
1 'polypeptide(L)'
;SIWAGTIHQFCMRYIIRPYAMYSKRLCKGYQIIDDYCKKKYGHEIAERLGIRLRNFDDPFQYENIRTEYERLLEEKKEIDFDTILLLSEELLSSCPFISSNIASVISSILVDEFQDTNELQYLILSKIYKANKSITLMFVGDANQAIYGL
;
A
#
# COMPACT_ATOMS: atom_id res chain seq x y z
N SER A 1 3.73 19.33 15.16
CA SER A 1 2.63 18.42 15.57
C SER A 1 3.07 16.98 15.37
N ILE A 2 2.67 16.09 16.28
CA ILE A 2 2.89 14.66 16.17
C ILE A 2 1.68 14.04 15.46
N TRP A 3 1.94 13.13 14.53
CA TRP A 3 0.92 12.30 13.91
C TRP A 3 1.26 10.83 14.18
N ALA A 4 0.28 10.03 14.54
CA ALA A 4 0.43 8.59 14.74
C ALA A 4 -0.67 7.84 13.96
N GLY A 5 -0.33 6.71 13.39
CA GLY A 5 -1.25 5.89 12.60
C GLY A 5 -0.54 4.76 11.88
N THR A 6 -1.29 3.98 11.09
CA THR A 6 -0.72 2.90 10.27
C THR A 6 -0.05 3.46 9.02
N ILE A 7 0.82 2.67 8.41
CA ILE A 7 1.47 3.05 7.14
C ILE A 7 0.43 3.32 6.04
N HIS A 8 -0.68 2.57 6.00
CA HIS A 8 -1.77 2.79 5.04
C HIS A 8 -2.44 4.15 5.25
N GLN A 9 -2.69 4.53 6.51
CA GLN A 9 -3.22 5.86 6.84
C GLN A 9 -2.22 6.97 6.47
N PHE A 10 -0.93 6.74 6.67
CA PHE A 10 0.12 7.64 6.23
C PHE A 10 0.10 7.82 4.71
N CYS A 11 0.11 6.72 3.96
CA CYS A 11 0.04 6.75 2.49
C CYS A 11 -1.21 7.48 1.99
N MET A 12 -2.36 7.19 2.56
CA MET A 12 -3.61 7.86 2.20
C MET A 12 -3.54 9.37 2.46
N ARG A 13 -3.03 9.76 3.62
CA ARG A 13 -3.03 11.17 4.04
C ARG A 13 -2.02 12.03 3.30
N TYR A 14 -0.79 11.51 3.13
CA TYR A 14 0.34 12.30 2.67
C TYR A 14 0.74 12.02 1.21
N ILE A 15 0.28 10.91 0.62
CA ILE A 15 0.63 10.52 -0.75
C ILE A 15 -0.61 10.48 -1.64
N ILE A 16 -1.54 9.55 -1.38
CA ILE A 16 -2.66 9.29 -2.29
C ILE A 16 -3.58 10.52 -2.42
N ARG A 17 -4.15 11.00 -1.32
CA ARG A 17 -5.12 12.11 -1.36
C ARG A 17 -4.55 13.40 -1.97
N PRO A 18 -3.36 13.87 -1.57
CA PRO A 18 -2.80 15.11 -2.12
C PRO A 18 -2.33 14.99 -3.57
N TYR A 19 -1.90 13.80 -4.00
CA TYR A 19 -1.21 13.60 -5.27
C TYR A 19 -1.92 12.64 -6.24
N ALA A 20 -3.19 12.28 -5.97
CA ALA A 20 -3.98 11.40 -6.83
C ALA A 20 -4.01 11.85 -8.31
N MET A 21 -3.99 13.15 -8.54
CA MET A 21 -4.01 13.73 -9.89
C MET A 21 -2.79 13.35 -10.74
N TYR A 22 -1.69 12.95 -10.13
CA TYR A 22 -0.47 12.50 -10.82
C TYR A 22 -0.46 11.01 -11.15
N SER A 23 -1.41 10.23 -10.62
CA SER A 23 -1.58 8.81 -10.95
C SER A 23 -2.60 8.63 -12.07
N LYS A 24 -2.23 7.88 -13.11
CA LYS A 24 -3.17 7.54 -14.20
C LYS A 24 -4.41 6.80 -13.69
N ARG A 25 -4.24 5.99 -12.64
CA ARG A 25 -5.32 5.19 -12.04
C ARG A 25 -6.24 6.03 -11.15
N LEU A 26 -5.71 7.00 -10.42
CA LEU A 26 -6.45 7.76 -9.40
C LEU A 26 -7.01 9.09 -9.89
N CYS A 27 -6.46 9.68 -10.96
CA CYS A 27 -6.82 11.04 -11.41
C CYS A 27 -8.29 11.20 -11.81
N LYS A 28 -8.97 10.11 -12.14
CA LYS A 28 -10.40 10.10 -12.49
C LYS A 28 -11.33 9.79 -11.31
N GLY A 29 -10.80 9.85 -10.09
CA GLY A 29 -11.48 9.46 -8.87
C GLY A 29 -11.31 7.98 -8.53
N TYR A 30 -11.50 7.63 -7.26
CA TYR A 30 -11.38 6.27 -6.74
C TYR A 30 -12.23 6.10 -5.48
N GLN A 31 -12.58 4.85 -5.19
CA GLN A 31 -13.22 4.42 -3.96
C GLN A 31 -12.35 3.38 -3.25
N ILE A 32 -12.37 3.39 -1.92
CA ILE A 32 -11.63 2.41 -1.13
C ILE A 32 -12.58 1.30 -0.74
N ILE A 33 -12.18 0.07 -1.00
CA ILE A 33 -12.89 -1.13 -0.56
C ILE A 33 -12.15 -1.79 0.61
N ASP A 34 -12.92 -2.46 1.46
CA ASP A 34 -12.43 -3.22 2.60
C ASP A 34 -12.12 -4.68 2.22
N ASP A 35 -11.55 -5.42 3.18
CA ASP A 35 -11.22 -6.83 3.00
C ASP A 35 -12.44 -7.72 2.77
N TYR A 36 -13.61 -7.31 3.25
CA TYR A 36 -14.84 -8.04 3.01
C TYR A 36 -15.22 -7.97 1.52
N CYS A 37 -15.23 -6.76 0.94
CA CYS A 37 -15.46 -6.56 -0.48
C CYS A 37 -14.41 -7.27 -1.34
N LYS A 38 -13.12 -7.19 -0.96
CA LYS A 38 -12.02 -7.92 -1.60
C LYS A 38 -12.30 -9.42 -1.66
N LYS A 39 -12.60 -10.05 -0.54
CA LYS A 39 -12.91 -11.49 -0.47
C LYS A 39 -14.14 -11.84 -1.29
N LYS A 40 -15.21 -11.05 -1.20
CA LYS A 40 -16.43 -11.23 -1.99
C LYS A 40 -16.11 -11.25 -3.49
N TYR A 41 -15.35 -10.28 -3.99
CA TYR A 41 -14.93 -10.24 -5.40
C TYR A 41 -14.09 -11.46 -5.78
N GLY A 42 -13.16 -11.88 -4.93
CA GLY A 42 -12.38 -13.09 -5.17
C GLY A 42 -13.24 -14.34 -5.36
N HIS A 43 -14.27 -14.52 -4.52
CA HIS A 43 -15.21 -15.64 -4.65
C HIS A 43 -16.08 -15.54 -5.91
N GLU A 44 -16.62 -14.37 -6.22
CA GLU A 44 -17.43 -14.15 -7.44
C GLU A 44 -16.61 -14.40 -8.71
N ILE A 45 -15.34 -14.00 -8.72
CA ILE A 45 -14.42 -14.27 -9.85
C ILE A 45 -14.13 -15.76 -9.96
N ALA A 46 -13.86 -16.44 -8.84
CA ALA A 46 -13.63 -17.90 -8.82
C ALA A 46 -14.81 -18.65 -9.40
N GLU A 47 -16.03 -18.31 -8.98
CA GLU A 47 -17.27 -18.91 -9.51
C GLU A 47 -17.39 -18.70 -11.02
N ARG A 48 -17.18 -17.46 -11.50
CA ARG A 48 -17.21 -17.12 -12.92
C ARG A 48 -16.19 -17.89 -13.75
N LEU A 49 -14.99 -18.12 -13.18
CA LEU A 49 -13.92 -18.87 -13.84
C LEU A 49 -14.05 -20.39 -13.68
N GLY A 50 -15.08 -20.89 -12.99
CA GLY A 50 -15.26 -22.31 -12.73
C GLY A 50 -14.22 -22.91 -11.77
N ILE A 51 -13.54 -22.09 -10.98
CA ILE A 51 -12.54 -22.51 -9.99
C ILE A 51 -13.26 -22.91 -8.71
N ARG A 52 -13.15 -24.18 -8.32
CA ARG A 52 -13.72 -24.67 -7.06
C ARG A 52 -12.80 -24.36 -5.89
N LEU A 53 -13.21 -23.40 -5.07
CA LEU A 53 -12.55 -23.10 -3.81
C LEU A 53 -13.03 -24.09 -2.74
N ARG A 54 -12.09 -24.61 -1.94
CA ARG A 54 -12.43 -25.36 -0.70
C ARG A 54 -12.72 -24.39 0.42
N ASN A 55 -13.38 -24.86 1.49
CA ASN A 55 -13.54 -24.06 2.70
C ASN A 55 -12.15 -23.65 3.20
N PHE A 56 -11.98 -22.35 3.47
CA PHE A 56 -10.72 -21.70 3.88
C PHE A 56 -9.66 -21.47 2.79
N ASP A 57 -9.89 -21.82 1.53
CA ASP A 57 -8.98 -21.42 0.46
C ASP A 57 -9.00 -19.89 0.29
N ASP A 58 -7.82 -19.28 0.17
CA ASP A 58 -7.70 -17.90 -0.27
C ASP A 58 -7.90 -17.85 -1.80
N PRO A 59 -8.94 -17.14 -2.32
CA PRO A 59 -9.14 -17.02 -3.75
C PRO A 59 -7.90 -16.49 -4.47
N PHE A 60 -7.15 -15.60 -3.83
CA PHE A 60 -6.01 -14.92 -4.41
C PHE A 60 -4.73 -15.75 -4.51
N GLN A 61 -4.74 -17.02 -4.06
CA GLN A 61 -3.69 -17.97 -4.40
C GLN A 61 -3.64 -18.28 -5.91
N TYR A 62 -4.75 -18.10 -6.63
CA TYR A 62 -4.84 -18.35 -8.07
C TYR A 62 -4.53 -17.10 -8.88
N GLU A 63 -3.56 -17.19 -9.79
CA GLU A 63 -3.11 -16.07 -10.61
C GLU A 63 -4.23 -15.48 -11.50
N ASN A 64 -5.05 -16.36 -12.07
CA ASN A 64 -6.18 -15.92 -12.90
C ASN A 64 -7.19 -15.06 -12.12
N ILE A 65 -7.41 -15.39 -10.85
CA ILE A 65 -8.29 -14.60 -9.99
C ILE A 65 -7.64 -13.24 -9.68
N ARG A 66 -6.34 -13.20 -9.39
CA ARG A 66 -5.62 -11.94 -9.16
C ARG A 66 -5.71 -11.02 -10.38
N THR A 67 -5.46 -11.55 -11.57
CA THR A 67 -5.51 -10.78 -12.81
C THR A 67 -6.90 -10.20 -13.07
N GLU A 68 -7.95 -11.01 -12.94
CA GLU A 68 -9.33 -10.54 -13.11
C GLU A 68 -9.75 -9.55 -12.02
N TYR A 69 -9.27 -9.73 -10.80
CA TYR A 69 -9.51 -8.82 -9.69
C TYR A 69 -8.91 -7.43 -9.94
N GLU A 70 -7.65 -7.36 -10.37
CA GLU A 70 -7.00 -6.10 -10.73
C GLU A 70 -7.77 -5.37 -11.83
N ARG A 71 -8.20 -6.10 -12.88
CA ARG A 71 -9.02 -5.54 -13.95
C ARG A 71 -10.35 -5.00 -13.42
N LEU A 72 -11.01 -5.73 -12.53
CA LEU A 72 -12.27 -5.33 -11.91
C LEU A 72 -12.12 -4.05 -11.08
N LEU A 73 -11.05 -3.96 -10.29
CA LEU A 73 -10.76 -2.76 -9.50
C LEU A 73 -10.54 -1.53 -10.41
N GLU A 74 -9.81 -1.68 -11.51
CA GLU A 74 -9.61 -0.59 -12.47
C GLU A 74 -10.91 -0.13 -13.12
N GLU A 75 -11.76 -1.07 -13.58
CA GLU A 75 -13.05 -0.78 -14.18
C GLU A 75 -13.97 -0.02 -13.22
N LYS A 76 -14.01 -0.45 -11.96
CA LYS A 76 -14.85 0.17 -10.91
C LYS A 76 -14.25 1.42 -10.31
N LYS A 77 -12.98 1.74 -10.63
CA LYS A 77 -12.20 2.79 -9.97
C LYS A 77 -12.11 2.57 -8.47
N GLU A 78 -11.85 1.34 -8.08
CA GLU A 78 -11.69 0.93 -6.69
C GLU A 78 -10.24 0.60 -6.37
N ILE A 79 -9.86 0.80 -5.11
CA ILE A 79 -8.55 0.41 -4.56
C ILE A 79 -8.76 -0.28 -3.22
N ASP A 80 -7.98 -1.30 -2.96
CA ASP A 80 -7.89 -1.97 -1.66
C ASP A 80 -6.63 -1.55 -0.88
N PHE A 81 -6.42 -2.11 0.28
CA PHE A 81 -5.28 -1.78 1.14
C PHE A 81 -3.93 -2.09 0.47
N ASP A 82 -3.81 -3.21 -0.24
CA ASP A 82 -2.57 -3.57 -0.94
C ASP A 82 -2.29 -2.57 -2.07
N THR A 83 -3.31 -2.19 -2.81
CA THR A 83 -3.23 -1.21 -3.89
C THR A 83 -2.83 0.18 -3.38
N ILE A 84 -3.22 0.58 -2.16
CA ILE A 84 -2.80 1.85 -1.55
C ILE A 84 -1.28 1.92 -1.44
N LEU A 85 -0.63 0.86 -0.94
CA LEU A 85 0.83 0.83 -0.82
C LEU A 85 1.52 0.84 -2.18
N LEU A 86 1.02 0.04 -3.12
CA LEU A 86 1.56 -0.07 -4.47
C LEU A 86 1.50 1.29 -5.20
N LEU A 87 0.34 1.94 -5.22
CA LEU A 87 0.15 3.24 -5.87
C LEU A 87 0.93 4.36 -5.16
N SER A 88 1.13 4.25 -3.84
CA SER A 88 1.98 5.18 -3.11
C SER A 88 3.44 5.05 -3.54
N GLU A 89 3.95 3.84 -3.66
CA GLU A 89 5.30 3.58 -4.14
C GLU A 89 5.47 4.06 -5.58
N GLU A 90 4.53 3.77 -6.47
CA GLU A 90 4.50 4.25 -7.86
C GLU A 90 4.55 5.78 -7.95
N LEU A 91 3.74 6.49 -7.17
CA LEU A 91 3.72 7.95 -7.14
C LEU A 91 5.06 8.52 -6.68
N LEU A 92 5.65 7.95 -5.62
CA LEU A 92 6.96 8.38 -5.13
C LEU A 92 8.09 8.09 -6.14
N SER A 93 7.97 7.03 -6.94
CA SER A 93 8.92 6.68 -7.98
C SER A 93 8.81 7.58 -9.21
N SER A 94 7.59 7.79 -9.69
CA SER A 94 7.33 8.57 -10.90
C SER A 94 7.42 10.08 -10.67
N CYS A 95 7.18 10.54 -9.43
CA CYS A 95 7.15 11.95 -9.06
C CYS A 95 8.04 12.23 -7.84
N PRO A 96 9.38 12.30 -7.99
CA PRO A 96 10.31 12.48 -6.87
C PRO A 96 10.06 13.72 -6.01
N PHE A 97 9.45 14.76 -6.56
CA PHE A 97 9.08 15.97 -5.82
C PHE A 97 8.10 15.67 -4.67
N ILE A 98 7.29 14.60 -4.78
CA ILE A 98 6.36 14.19 -3.72
C ILE A 98 7.15 13.81 -2.46
N SER A 99 8.19 12.96 -2.62
CA SER A 99 9.09 12.61 -1.52
C SER A 99 9.73 13.85 -0.88
N SER A 100 10.17 14.78 -1.70
CA SER A 100 10.80 16.04 -1.22
C SER A 100 9.80 16.90 -0.45
N ASN A 101 8.58 17.05 -0.93
CA ASN A 101 7.53 17.82 -0.24
C ASN A 101 7.19 17.19 1.12
N ILE A 102 7.00 15.88 1.17
CA ILE A 102 6.72 15.16 2.42
C ILE A 102 7.89 15.32 3.39
N ALA A 103 9.11 15.10 2.90
CA ALA A 103 10.34 15.18 3.69
C ALA A 103 10.64 16.59 4.21
N SER A 104 10.10 17.63 3.59
CA SER A 104 10.28 19.02 4.04
C SER A 104 9.49 19.37 5.31
N VAL A 105 8.42 18.62 5.59
CA VAL A 105 7.54 18.87 6.74
C VAL A 105 7.66 17.85 7.86
N ILE A 106 8.47 16.80 7.67
CA ILE A 106 8.71 15.73 8.65
C ILE A 106 10.12 15.88 9.21
N SER A 107 10.24 15.97 10.55
CA SER A 107 11.53 16.00 11.24
C SER A 107 11.98 14.63 11.74
N SER A 108 11.04 13.74 12.05
CA SER A 108 11.33 12.39 12.55
C SER A 108 10.24 11.40 12.18
N ILE A 109 10.65 10.18 11.94
CA ILE A 109 9.77 9.02 11.68
C ILE A 109 10.16 7.94 12.70
N LEU A 110 9.18 7.48 13.46
CA LEU A 110 9.29 6.32 14.34
C LEU A 110 8.45 5.19 13.75
N VAL A 111 9.06 4.05 13.49
CA VAL A 111 8.39 2.83 13.03
C VAL A 111 8.44 1.83 14.16
N ASP A 112 7.29 1.51 14.72
CA ASP A 112 7.11 0.47 15.72
C ASP A 112 6.85 -0.88 15.05
N GLU A 113 7.12 -1.98 15.76
CA GLU A 113 6.98 -3.36 15.26
C GLU A 113 7.63 -3.55 13.87
N PHE A 114 8.86 -3.04 13.72
CA PHE A 114 9.54 -3.03 12.42
C PHE A 114 9.71 -4.43 11.80
N GLN A 115 9.74 -5.48 12.60
CA GLN A 115 9.80 -6.87 12.14
C GLN A 115 8.60 -7.27 11.26
N ASP A 116 7.46 -6.57 11.40
CA ASP A 116 6.24 -6.81 10.61
C ASP A 116 6.17 -5.96 9.33
N THR A 117 7.19 -5.13 9.10
CA THR A 117 7.26 -4.25 7.93
C THR A 117 7.60 -5.07 6.67
N ASN A 118 6.75 -4.99 5.65
CA ASN A 118 7.04 -5.60 4.36
C ASN A 118 7.95 -4.70 3.50
N GLU A 119 8.50 -5.30 2.42
CA GLU A 119 9.42 -4.62 1.51
C GLU A 119 8.84 -3.31 0.94
N LEU A 120 7.58 -3.30 0.55
CA LEU A 120 6.93 -2.13 -0.07
C LEU A 120 6.80 -0.96 0.92
N GLN A 121 6.45 -1.25 2.17
CA GLN A 121 6.41 -0.26 3.24
C GLN A 121 7.79 0.33 3.51
N TYR A 122 8.82 -0.52 3.54
CA TYR A 122 10.20 -0.09 3.67
C TYR A 122 10.64 0.80 2.52
N LEU A 123 10.31 0.45 1.27
CA LEU A 123 10.63 1.26 0.09
C LEU A 123 10.00 2.65 0.15
N ILE A 124 8.74 2.75 0.56
CA ILE A 124 8.04 4.03 0.72
C ILE A 124 8.78 4.92 1.73
N LEU A 125 9.08 4.40 2.93
CA LEU A 125 9.78 5.15 3.97
C LEU A 125 11.20 5.53 3.53
N SER A 126 11.92 4.61 2.87
CA SER A 126 13.26 4.83 2.34
C SER A 126 13.31 5.96 1.31
N LYS A 127 12.32 6.06 0.41
CA LYS A 127 12.25 7.16 -0.57
C LYS A 127 12.09 8.53 0.08
N ILE A 128 11.25 8.61 1.12
CA ILE A 128 11.06 9.85 1.89
C ILE A 128 12.33 10.22 2.64
N TYR A 129 12.95 9.27 3.32
CA TYR A 129 14.21 9.47 4.04
C TYR A 129 15.36 9.91 3.11
N LYS A 130 15.46 9.29 1.93
CA LYS A 130 16.48 9.66 0.93
C LYS A 130 16.32 11.08 0.39
N ALA A 131 15.08 11.59 0.36
CA ALA A 131 14.81 12.96 -0.08
C ALA A 131 15.30 14.03 0.91
N ASN A 132 15.37 13.71 2.22
CA ASN A 132 15.93 14.58 3.24
C ASN A 132 16.58 13.77 4.37
N LYS A 133 17.90 13.63 4.33
CA LYS A 133 18.66 12.87 5.33
C LYS A 133 18.72 13.54 6.72
N SER A 134 18.18 14.74 6.88
CA SER A 134 18.04 15.39 8.18
C SER A 134 16.88 14.82 9.00
N ILE A 135 16.01 14.00 8.41
CA ILE A 135 14.96 13.29 9.12
C ILE A 135 15.60 12.27 10.06
N THR A 136 15.22 12.27 11.32
CA THR A 136 15.57 11.21 12.25
C THR A 136 14.67 10.00 12.00
N LEU A 137 15.24 8.87 11.60
CA LEU A 137 14.52 7.62 11.37
C LEU A 137 14.85 6.63 12.48
N MET A 138 13.84 6.18 13.21
CA MET A 138 13.96 5.23 14.31
C MET A 138 13.08 4.02 14.04
N PHE A 139 13.65 2.83 14.21
CA PHE A 139 12.96 1.56 14.15
C PHE A 139 12.95 0.92 15.53
N VAL A 140 11.77 0.53 15.98
CA VAL A 140 11.55 -0.22 17.22
C VAL A 140 10.94 -1.56 16.86
N GLY A 141 11.50 -2.64 17.39
CA GLY A 141 11.03 -3.99 17.11
C GLY A 141 12.00 -5.03 17.64
N ASP A 142 11.56 -6.28 17.65
CA ASP A 142 12.37 -7.42 18.08
C ASP A 142 13.00 -8.11 16.86
N ALA A 143 14.31 -7.97 16.72
CA ALA A 143 15.07 -8.60 15.64
C ALA A 143 14.95 -10.13 15.60
N ASN A 144 14.64 -10.76 16.76
CA ASN A 144 14.46 -12.22 16.83
C ASN A 144 13.08 -12.68 16.30
N GLN A 145 12.13 -11.76 16.14
CA GLN A 145 10.80 -12.04 15.57
C GLN A 145 10.72 -11.69 14.09
N ALA A 146 11.78 -11.15 13.49
CA ALA A 146 11.81 -10.83 12.07
C ALA A 146 11.66 -12.12 11.23
N ILE A 147 10.50 -12.28 10.63
CA ILE A 147 10.17 -13.45 9.78
C ILE A 147 10.89 -13.37 8.43
N TYR A 148 11.28 -12.18 8.03
CA TYR A 148 12.04 -11.92 6.80
C TYR A 148 13.43 -11.42 7.19
N GLY A 149 14.44 -12.32 7.05
CA GLY A 149 15.84 -11.91 7.21
C GLY A 149 16.18 -10.79 6.22
N LEU A 150 16.57 -9.64 6.74
CA LEU A 150 17.18 -8.54 6.00
C LEU A 150 18.66 -8.88 5.74
#